data_a227b542272a47975e3d9dc942111dbc
#
_entry.id   a227b542272a47975e3d9dc942111dbc
#
_cell.length_a   1.000
_cell.length_b   1.000
_cell.length_c   1.000
_cell.angle_alpha   90.00
_cell.angle_beta   90.00
_cell.angle_gamma   90.00
#
_symmetry.space_group_name_H-M   'P 1'
#
loop_
_entity.id
_entity.type
_entity.pdbx_description
1 polymer ?
#
loop_
_entity_poly.entity_id
_entity_poly.type
_entity_poly.pdbx_seq_one_letter_code
_entity_poly.pdbx_strand_id
1 'polypeptide(L)'
;METTRQNKICRLLQKELSEIFLLQTKSMPGILVSVSAVRISPDLSVARAYLSIFPSEKAEEMIKNINENMKSVRYELGTRVRHQLRIIPELKFF
;
A
#
# COMPACT_ATOMS: atom_id res chain seq x y z
N MET A 1 3.56 -15.06 14.80
CA MET A 1 2.58 -14.16 15.41
C MET A 1 3.09 -12.72 15.32
N GLU A 2 2.27 -11.81 14.86
CA GLU A 2 2.66 -10.42 14.75
C GLU A 2 2.67 -9.73 16.11
N THR A 3 3.66 -8.86 16.33
CA THR A 3 3.73 -8.06 17.55
C THR A 3 2.76 -6.89 17.49
N THR A 4 2.49 -6.27 18.64
CA THR A 4 1.66 -5.05 18.70
C THR A 4 2.22 -3.95 17.82
N ARG A 5 3.54 -3.81 17.78
CA ARG A 5 4.22 -2.83 16.94
C ARG A 5 3.98 -3.11 15.45
N GLN A 6 4.12 -4.37 15.03
CA GLN A 6 3.84 -4.76 13.65
C GLN A 6 2.39 -4.46 13.28
N ASN A 7 1.45 -4.76 14.17
CA ASN A 7 0.03 -4.49 13.94
C ASN A 7 -0.25 -2.99 13.77
N LYS A 8 0.34 -2.15 14.60
CA LYS A 8 0.19 -0.70 14.49
C LYS A 8 0.75 -0.16 13.17
N ILE A 9 1.91 -0.66 12.77
CA ILE A 9 2.53 -0.26 11.51
C ILE A 9 1.68 -0.73 10.33
N CYS A 10 1.19 -1.96 10.36
CA CYS A 10 0.30 -2.48 9.31
C CYS A 10 -0.95 -1.64 9.14
N ARG A 11 -1.59 -1.24 10.25
CA ARG A 11 -2.77 -0.39 10.21
C ARG A 11 -2.46 0.99 9.64
N LEU A 12 -1.34 1.57 10.05
CA LEU A 12 -0.90 2.86 9.52
C LEU A 12 -0.67 2.78 8.01
N LEU A 13 0.07 1.78 7.55
CA LEU A 13 0.35 1.58 6.14
C LEU A 13 -0.93 1.33 5.35
N GLN A 14 -1.83 0.51 5.88
CA GLN A 14 -3.10 0.22 5.22
C GLN A 14 -3.91 1.50 5.01
N LYS A 15 -4.02 2.32 6.04
CA LYS A 15 -4.76 3.58 5.98
C LYS A 15 -4.14 4.53 4.96
N GLU A 16 -2.84 4.77 5.05
CA GLU A 16 -2.17 5.73 4.19
C GLU A 16 -2.12 5.27 2.74
N LEU A 17 -1.86 3.99 2.50
CA LEU A 17 -1.88 3.44 1.14
C LEU A 17 -3.28 3.50 0.53
N SER A 18 -4.31 3.23 1.33
CA SER A 18 -5.70 3.33 0.85
C SER A 18 -6.01 4.75 0.38
N GLU A 19 -5.57 5.76 1.13
CA GLU A 19 -5.76 7.16 0.74
C GLU A 19 -4.98 7.52 -0.52
N ILE A 20 -3.74 7.04 -0.64
CA ILE A 20 -2.92 7.27 -1.84
C ILE A 20 -3.61 6.70 -3.08
N PHE A 21 -4.08 5.46 -3.01
CA PHE A 21 -4.74 4.82 -4.15
C PHE A 21 -6.08 5.46 -4.47
N LEU A 22 -6.81 5.93 -3.46
CA LEU A 22 -8.05 6.67 -3.70
C LEU A 22 -7.79 7.93 -4.51
N LEU A 23 -6.73 8.67 -4.19
CA LEU A 23 -6.36 9.86 -4.94
C LEU A 23 -5.89 9.52 -6.35
N GLN A 24 -5.12 8.46 -6.52
CA GLN A 24 -4.61 8.05 -7.82
C GLN A 24 -5.73 7.59 -8.77
N THR A 25 -6.74 6.91 -8.24
CA THR A 25 -7.84 6.39 -9.04
C THR A 25 -8.99 7.38 -9.22
N LYS A 26 -8.90 8.55 -8.61
CA LYS A 26 -9.92 9.60 -8.72
C LYS A 26 -10.18 10.01 -10.17
N SER A 27 -9.14 9.99 -11.00
CA SER A 27 -9.23 10.31 -12.41
C SER A 27 -9.60 9.12 -13.30
N MET A 28 -9.83 7.95 -12.71
CA MET A 28 -10.15 6.71 -13.43
C MET A 28 -11.58 6.27 -13.12
N PRO A 29 -12.59 6.74 -13.87
CA PRO A 29 -13.99 6.38 -13.59
C PRO A 29 -14.19 4.86 -13.66
N GLY A 30 -14.94 4.33 -12.70
CA GLY A 30 -15.28 2.91 -12.68
C GLY A 30 -14.20 1.99 -12.10
N ILE A 31 -13.07 2.54 -11.68
CA ILE A 31 -12.00 1.74 -11.05
C ILE A 31 -11.90 2.08 -9.57
N LEU A 32 -11.93 1.05 -8.73
CA LEU A 32 -11.76 1.19 -7.30
C LEU A 32 -10.60 0.30 -6.84
N VAL A 33 -9.63 0.89 -6.18
CA VAL A 33 -8.51 0.16 -5.58
C VAL A 33 -8.55 0.38 -4.07
N SER A 34 -8.59 -0.70 -3.31
CA SER A 34 -8.52 -0.64 -1.85
C SER A 34 -7.46 -1.61 -1.34
N VAL A 35 -6.91 -1.31 -0.18
CA VAL A 35 -5.93 -2.18 0.48
C VAL A 35 -6.69 -3.05 1.47
N SER A 36 -6.81 -4.33 1.17
CA SER A 36 -7.56 -5.27 2.01
C SER A 36 -6.77 -5.73 3.23
N ALA A 37 -5.45 -5.83 3.11
CA ALA A 37 -4.59 -6.22 4.22
C ALA A 37 -3.15 -5.76 3.96
N VAL A 38 -2.40 -5.56 5.04
CA VAL A 38 -0.96 -5.31 4.98
C VAL A 38 -0.27 -6.24 5.95
N ARG A 39 0.80 -6.88 5.50
CA ARG A 39 1.67 -7.72 6.32
C ARG A 39 3.07 -7.15 6.28
N ILE A 40 3.73 -7.13 7.42
CA ILE A 40 5.08 -6.60 7.51
C ILE A 40 6.02 -7.68 8.07
N SER A 41 7.25 -7.72 7.56
CA SER A 41 8.26 -8.67 8.06
C SER A 41 8.65 -8.32 9.50
N PRO A 42 9.13 -9.32 10.29
CA PRO A 42 9.51 -9.06 11.69
C PRO A 42 10.58 -7.98 11.87
N ASP A 43 11.48 -7.83 10.91
CA ASP A 43 12.52 -6.80 10.92
C ASP A 43 12.05 -5.46 10.33
N LEU A 44 10.79 -5.36 9.94
CA LEU A 44 10.14 -4.17 9.39
C LEU A 44 10.74 -3.71 8.05
N SER A 45 11.47 -4.56 7.34
CA SER A 45 12.14 -4.19 6.10
C SER A 45 11.26 -4.32 4.86
N VAL A 46 10.27 -5.22 4.88
CA VAL A 46 9.38 -5.48 3.73
C VAL A 46 7.94 -5.47 4.19
N ALA A 47 7.12 -4.72 3.46
CA ALA A 47 5.67 -4.69 3.65
C ALA A 47 4.98 -5.25 2.42
N ARG A 48 4.06 -6.19 2.63
CA ARG A 48 3.22 -6.77 1.57
C ARG A 48 1.82 -6.20 1.69
N ALA A 49 1.36 -5.54 0.64
CA ALA A 49 0.03 -4.97 0.59
C ALA A 49 -0.83 -5.78 -0.36
N TYR A 50 -1.93 -6.29 0.16
CA TYR A 50 -2.91 -7.07 -0.63
C TYR A 50 -4.02 -6.14 -1.06
N LEU A 51 -4.21 -6.05 -2.36
CA LEU A 51 -5.14 -5.11 -2.96
C LEU A 51 -6.44 -5.80 -3.38
N SER A 52 -7.52 -5.06 -3.25
CA SER A 52 -8.82 -5.44 -3.80
C SER A 52 -9.15 -4.42 -4.88
N ILE A 53 -9.32 -4.88 -6.11
CA ILE A 53 -9.52 -4.01 -7.27
C ILE A 53 -10.83 -4.36 -7.95
N PHE A 54 -11.64 -3.34 -8.20
CA PHE A 54 -12.90 -3.47 -8.93
C PHE A 54 -12.83 -2.59 -10.18
N PRO A 55 -13.23 -3.09 -11.35
CA PRO A 55 -13.67 -4.46 -11.61
C PRO A 55 -12.51 -5.46 -11.59
N SER A 56 -12.79 -6.71 -11.22
CA SER A 56 -11.76 -7.74 -11.05
C SER A 56 -10.99 -8.06 -12.33
N GLU A 57 -11.60 -7.86 -13.49
CA GLU A 57 -10.95 -8.06 -14.78
C GLU A 57 -9.80 -7.08 -15.03
N LYS A 58 -9.76 -5.98 -14.29
CA LYS A 58 -8.67 -4.98 -14.36
C LYS A 58 -7.59 -5.21 -13.32
N ALA A 59 -7.77 -6.17 -12.42
CA ALA A 59 -6.90 -6.36 -11.27
C ALA A 59 -5.43 -6.59 -11.65
N GLU A 60 -5.16 -7.51 -12.57
CA GLU A 60 -3.79 -7.83 -12.97
C GLU A 60 -3.08 -6.63 -13.58
N GLU A 61 -3.76 -5.92 -14.46
CA GLU A 61 -3.23 -4.74 -15.12
C GLU A 61 -2.93 -3.64 -14.10
N MET A 62 -3.85 -3.41 -13.18
CA MET A 62 -3.68 -2.38 -12.15
C MET A 62 -2.55 -2.72 -11.19
N ILE A 63 -2.44 -3.96 -10.76
CA ILE A 63 -1.35 -4.41 -9.87
C ILE A 63 -0.01 -4.23 -10.57
N LYS A 64 0.07 -4.59 -11.84
CA LYS A 64 1.28 -4.39 -12.64
C LYS A 64 1.66 -2.92 -12.70
N ASN A 65 0.70 -2.05 -13.00
CA ASN A 65 0.93 -0.60 -13.07
C ASN A 65 1.38 -0.04 -11.72
N ILE A 66 0.77 -0.48 -10.63
CA ILE A 66 1.15 -0.04 -9.28
C ILE A 66 2.58 -0.45 -8.97
N ASN A 67 2.97 -1.68 -9.29
CA ASN A 67 4.33 -2.15 -9.06
C ASN A 67 5.35 -1.41 -9.94
N GLU A 68 5.00 -1.07 -11.16
CA GLU A 68 5.85 -0.28 -12.05
C GLU A 68 6.05 1.16 -11.54
N ASN A 69 5.05 1.69 -10.84
CA ASN A 69 5.09 3.04 -10.28
C ASN A 69 5.41 3.04 -8.78
N MET A 70 6.02 1.97 -8.28
CA MET A 70 6.27 1.79 -6.85
C MET A 70 7.08 2.92 -6.23
N LYS A 71 8.05 3.49 -6.94
CA LYS A 71 8.86 4.60 -6.43
C LYS A 71 8.00 5.81 -6.07
N SER A 72 7.02 6.11 -6.92
CA SER A 72 6.10 7.22 -6.69
C SER A 72 5.22 6.95 -5.47
N VAL A 73 4.67 5.74 -5.36
CA VAL A 73 3.86 5.33 -4.20
C VAL A 73 4.68 5.37 -2.92
N ARG A 74 5.90 4.85 -2.96
CA ARG A 74 6.78 4.84 -1.79
C ARG A 74 7.16 6.25 -1.35
N TYR A 75 7.42 7.14 -2.29
CA TYR A 75 7.71 8.54 -2.00
C TYR A 75 6.52 9.19 -1.30
N GLU A 76 5.33 9.04 -1.86
CA GLU A 76 4.11 9.59 -1.29
C GLU A 76 3.86 9.05 0.13
N LEU A 77 4.01 7.74 0.30
CA LEU A 77 3.88 7.11 1.61
C LEU A 77 4.91 7.69 2.59
N GLY A 78 6.14 7.86 2.16
CA GLY A 78 7.20 8.42 2.99
C GLY A 78 6.86 9.81 3.50
N THR A 79 6.30 10.68 2.66
CA THR A 79 5.92 12.02 3.09
C THR A 79 4.79 11.99 4.12
N ARG A 80 3.92 10.99 4.05
CA ARG A 80 2.78 10.86 4.99
C ARG A 80 3.17 10.26 6.33
N VAL A 81 4.15 9.35 6.37
CA VAL A 81 4.46 8.58 7.58
C VAL A 81 5.84 8.86 8.17
N ARG A 82 6.61 9.77 7.60
CA ARG A 82 7.99 10.03 8.03
C ARG A 82 8.13 10.40 9.51
N HIS A 83 7.09 10.94 10.13
CA HIS A 83 7.09 11.28 11.55
C HIS A 83 6.81 10.07 12.45
N GLN A 84 6.25 9.01 11.89
CA GLN A 84 5.92 7.80 12.63
C GLN A 84 6.91 6.65 12.36
N LEU A 85 7.52 6.63 11.16
CA LEU A 85 8.46 5.59 10.77
C LEU A 85 9.77 6.22 10.32
N ARG A 86 10.88 5.74 10.87
CA ARG A 86 12.22 6.19 10.47
C ARG A 86 12.60 5.66 9.09
N ILE A 87 12.26 4.41 8.83
CA ILE A 87 12.60 3.72 7.60
C ILE A 87 11.30 3.27 6.96
N ILE A 88 11.11 3.60 5.69
CA ILE A 88 9.96 3.14 4.93
C ILE A 88 10.27 1.73 4.41
N PRO A 89 9.43 0.74 4.72
CA PRO A 89 9.66 -0.61 4.24
C PRO A 89 9.62 -0.68 2.72
N GLU A 90 10.29 -1.68 2.16
CA GLU A 90 10.12 -2.00 0.76
C GLU A 90 8.69 -2.51 0.55
N LEU A 91 7.99 -1.98 -0.45
CA LEU A 91 6.61 -2.31 -0.70
C LEU A 91 6.49 -3.34 -1.82
N LYS A 92 5.58 -4.31 -1.62
CA LYS A 92 5.19 -5.26 -2.65
C LYS A 92 3.68 -5.34 -2.67
N PHE A 93 3.10 -5.28 -3.86
CA PHE A 93 1.65 -5.28 -4.05
C PHE A 93 1.19 -6.57 -4.74
N PHE A 94 0.08 -7.11 -4.26
CA PHE A 94 -0.49 -8.36 -4.77
C PHE A 94 -1.98 -8.24 -5.05
#